data_ee4a374e93ec9ee902a28727c51fe85b
#
_entry.id   ee4a374e93ec9ee902a28727c51fe85b
#
_cell.length_a   1.000
_cell.length_b   1.000
_cell.length_c   1.000
_cell.angle_alpha   90.00
_cell.angle_beta   90.00
_cell.angle_gamma   90.00
#
_symmetry.space_group_name_H-M   'P 1'
#
loop_
_entity.id
_entity.type
_entity.pdbx_description
1 polymer ?
#
loop_
_entity_poly.entity_id
_entity_poly.type
_entity_poly.pdbx_seq_one_letter_code
_entity_poly.pdbx_strand_id
1 'polypeptide(L)'
;MQIEAPPEKPLLWVLRENLGLNGTKFGCGIGQCGACTVHIDGNPVRSCSLPVSAAKGRNIRTIEGLKDGEDYHPIQAAWIAEQVPQCGYCQSGQIMSAVSLLERNPNPSDKDIDEAMSGNICRCGMYGRIRKAIKIAAKGESDISSDQTVGYFDPRDKGDTHV
;
A
#
# COMPACT_ATOMS: atom_id res chain seq x y z
N MET A 1 -18.00 5.87 -10.05
CA MET A 1 -17.94 7.27 -9.62
C MET A 1 -17.54 8.11 -10.82
N GLN A 2 -18.26 9.20 -11.14
CA GLN A 2 -17.92 10.12 -12.22
C GLN A 2 -17.26 11.36 -11.60
N ILE A 3 -16.15 11.80 -12.17
CA ILE A 3 -15.36 12.94 -11.69
C ILE A 3 -15.02 13.81 -12.88
N GLU A 4 -15.22 15.12 -12.74
CA GLU A 4 -14.74 16.11 -13.69
C GLU A 4 -13.34 16.57 -13.27
N ALA A 5 -12.38 16.37 -14.16
CA ALA A 5 -11.00 16.84 -13.98
C ALA A 5 -10.37 17.10 -15.35
N PRO A 6 -9.41 18.04 -15.46
CA PRO A 6 -8.62 18.22 -16.67
C PRO A 6 -8.01 16.88 -17.11
N PRO A 7 -8.13 16.50 -18.40
CA PRO A 7 -7.71 15.18 -18.87
C PRO A 7 -6.23 14.90 -18.69
N GLU A 8 -5.39 15.92 -18.66
CA GLU A 8 -3.93 15.86 -18.46
C GLU A 8 -3.53 15.83 -16.98
N LYS A 9 -4.47 16.12 -16.04
CA LYS A 9 -4.16 16.11 -14.60
C LYS A 9 -3.68 14.72 -14.20
N PRO A 10 -2.53 14.59 -13.49
CA PRO A 10 -2.08 13.29 -13.02
C PRO A 10 -3.11 12.61 -12.12
N LEU A 11 -3.33 11.31 -12.33
CA LEU A 11 -4.30 10.51 -11.57
C LEU A 11 -4.09 10.64 -10.06
N LEU A 12 -2.85 10.72 -9.59
CA LEU A 12 -2.52 10.93 -8.18
C LEU A 12 -3.24 12.12 -7.57
N TRP A 13 -3.27 13.26 -8.26
CA TRP A 13 -3.89 14.47 -7.74
C TRP A 13 -5.41 14.40 -7.80
N VAL A 14 -5.96 13.70 -8.79
CA VAL A 14 -7.41 13.43 -8.82
C VAL A 14 -7.83 12.58 -7.63
N LEU A 15 -7.08 11.52 -7.31
CA LEU A 15 -7.34 10.67 -6.15
C LEU A 15 -7.28 11.48 -4.84
N ARG A 16 -6.28 12.32 -4.68
CA ARG A 16 -6.04 13.04 -3.42
C ARG A 16 -6.91 14.28 -3.25
N GLU A 17 -7.04 15.09 -4.28
CA GLU A 17 -7.70 16.41 -4.20
C GLU A 17 -9.19 16.33 -4.52
N ASN A 18 -9.59 15.54 -5.53
CA ASN A 18 -10.97 15.45 -5.93
C ASN A 18 -11.75 14.38 -5.16
N LEU A 19 -11.07 13.27 -4.77
CA LEU A 19 -11.69 12.13 -4.08
C LEU A 19 -11.36 12.05 -2.58
N GLY A 20 -10.38 12.82 -2.09
CA GLY A 20 -9.94 12.76 -0.70
C GLY A 20 -9.20 11.47 -0.32
N LEU A 21 -8.81 10.63 -1.30
CA LEU A 21 -8.10 9.36 -1.06
C LEU A 21 -6.61 9.65 -0.83
N ASN A 22 -6.24 9.86 0.43
CA ASN A 22 -4.93 10.35 0.82
C ASN A 22 -3.90 9.25 1.11
N GLY A 23 -4.26 7.98 1.05
CA GLY A 23 -3.36 6.84 1.24
C GLY A 23 -2.29 6.75 0.16
N THR A 24 -2.64 7.03 -1.10
CA THR A 24 -1.68 7.13 -2.20
C THR A 24 -0.80 8.37 -2.04
N LYS A 25 0.54 8.23 -2.04
CA LYS A 25 1.49 9.29 -1.68
C LYS A 25 2.25 9.85 -2.88
N PHE A 26 2.50 11.17 -2.86
CA PHE A 26 3.42 11.82 -3.79
C PHE A 26 4.87 11.68 -3.28
N GLY A 27 5.78 11.25 -4.15
CA GLY A 27 7.22 11.20 -3.85
C GLY A 27 8.04 11.91 -4.93
N CYS A 28 8.49 11.18 -5.95
CA CYS A 28 9.36 11.73 -7.00
C CYS A 28 8.62 12.53 -8.09
N GLY A 29 7.33 12.29 -8.33
CA GLY A 29 6.55 12.91 -9.42
C GLY A 29 6.84 12.39 -10.83
N ILE A 30 7.81 11.47 -11.00
CA ILE A 30 8.30 10.96 -12.29
C ILE A 30 8.19 9.43 -12.42
N GLY A 31 7.36 8.78 -11.61
CA GLY A 31 7.08 7.35 -11.71
C GLY A 31 8.15 6.40 -11.14
N GLN A 32 9.23 6.88 -10.51
CA GLN A 32 10.38 6.05 -10.12
C GLN A 32 10.30 5.49 -8.69
N CYS A 33 9.77 6.25 -7.71
CA CYS A 33 9.88 5.87 -6.30
C CYS A 33 8.82 4.88 -5.79
N GLY A 34 7.74 4.68 -6.53
CA GLY A 34 6.67 3.73 -6.18
C GLY A 34 5.68 4.17 -5.11
N ALA A 35 5.87 5.30 -4.42
CA ALA A 35 4.96 5.75 -3.36
C ALA A 35 3.53 6.00 -3.83
N CYS A 36 3.35 6.29 -5.13
CA CYS A 36 2.08 6.57 -5.77
C CYS A 36 1.45 5.37 -6.48
N THR A 37 1.88 4.15 -6.20
CA THR A 37 1.35 2.94 -6.86
C THR A 37 -0.12 2.74 -6.54
N VAL A 38 -0.90 2.55 -7.59
CA VAL A 38 -2.30 2.10 -7.57
C VAL A 38 -2.46 0.94 -8.55
N HIS A 39 -3.57 0.21 -8.52
CA HIS A 39 -3.88 -0.75 -9.57
C HIS A 39 -4.85 -0.13 -10.58
N ILE A 40 -4.61 -0.41 -11.86
CA ILE A 40 -5.56 -0.17 -12.96
C ILE A 40 -5.80 -1.51 -13.64
N ASP A 41 -7.03 -2.00 -13.58
CA ASP A 41 -7.41 -3.33 -14.05
C ASP A 41 -6.46 -4.44 -13.52
N GLY A 42 -6.14 -4.38 -12.20
CA GLY A 42 -5.25 -5.31 -11.52
C GLY A 42 -3.74 -5.07 -11.71
N ASN A 43 -3.34 -4.18 -12.62
CA ASN A 43 -1.92 -3.92 -12.88
C ASN A 43 -1.38 -2.73 -12.05
N PRO A 44 -0.18 -2.84 -11.46
CA PRO A 44 0.42 -1.77 -10.67
C PRO A 44 0.91 -0.64 -11.58
N VAL A 45 0.45 0.59 -11.31
CA VAL A 45 0.74 1.78 -12.11
C VAL A 45 1.19 2.92 -11.21
N ARG A 46 2.09 3.76 -11.71
CA ARG A 46 2.56 4.97 -11.03
C ARG A 46 1.63 6.15 -11.34
N SER A 47 0.72 6.46 -10.44
CA SER A 47 -0.33 7.46 -10.65
C SER A 47 0.18 8.90 -10.77
N CYS A 48 1.39 9.21 -10.32
CA CYS A 48 1.96 10.56 -10.40
C CYS A 48 2.36 10.98 -11.83
N SER A 49 2.62 10.02 -12.72
CA SER A 49 3.02 10.26 -14.11
C SER A 49 1.96 9.83 -15.14
N LEU A 50 0.81 9.33 -14.67
CA LEU A 50 -0.29 8.89 -15.52
C LEU A 50 -1.37 9.98 -15.57
N PRO A 51 -1.74 10.52 -16.76
CA PRO A 51 -2.85 11.44 -16.88
C PRO A 51 -4.19 10.73 -16.60
N VAL A 52 -5.13 11.41 -15.96
CA VAL A 52 -6.44 10.82 -15.59
C VAL A 52 -7.22 10.32 -16.81
N SER A 53 -7.04 10.94 -17.97
CA SER A 53 -7.65 10.48 -19.24
C SER A 53 -7.29 9.05 -19.60
N ALA A 54 -6.09 8.59 -19.26
CA ALA A 54 -5.65 7.20 -19.51
C ALA A 54 -6.33 6.18 -18.59
N ALA A 55 -6.97 6.63 -17.51
CA ALA A 55 -7.72 5.79 -16.57
C ALA A 55 -9.24 5.82 -16.84
N LYS A 56 -9.70 6.55 -17.87
CA LYS A 56 -11.12 6.65 -18.20
C LYS A 56 -11.71 5.29 -18.55
N GLY A 57 -12.80 4.91 -17.89
CA GLY A 57 -13.50 3.65 -18.13
C GLY A 57 -12.80 2.42 -17.59
N ARG A 58 -11.70 2.59 -16.83
CA ARG A 58 -10.94 1.49 -16.24
C ARG A 58 -11.23 1.36 -14.74
N ASN A 59 -11.01 0.18 -14.19
CA ASN A 59 -11.15 -0.06 -12.76
C ASN A 59 -9.89 0.37 -12.03
N ILE A 60 -10.04 1.34 -11.09
CA ILE A 60 -8.93 1.85 -10.29
C ILE A 60 -9.10 1.33 -8.86
N ARG A 61 -8.07 0.67 -8.31
CA ARG A 61 -8.00 0.21 -6.92
C ARG A 61 -6.84 0.89 -6.22
N THR A 62 -7.14 1.63 -5.16
CA THR A 62 -6.15 2.26 -4.28
C THR A 62 -5.97 1.46 -3.00
N ILE A 63 -5.05 1.90 -2.12
CA ILE A 63 -4.79 1.26 -0.83
C ILE A 63 -6.05 1.20 0.05
N GLU A 64 -6.92 2.20 -0.05
CA GLU A 64 -8.20 2.25 0.68
C GLU A 64 -9.17 1.14 0.24
N GLY A 65 -9.07 0.72 -1.01
CA GLY A 65 -9.91 -0.33 -1.58
C GLY A 65 -9.36 -1.76 -1.42
N LEU A 66 -8.31 -1.97 -0.62
CA LEU A 66 -7.78 -3.31 -0.36
C LEU A 66 -8.57 -4.07 0.72
N LYS A 67 -9.20 -3.39 1.65
CA LYS A 67 -10.02 -4.02 2.69
C LYS A 67 -11.25 -4.67 2.08
N ASP A 68 -11.59 -5.86 2.57
CA ASP A 68 -12.87 -6.52 2.32
C ASP A 68 -13.66 -6.53 3.64
N GLY A 69 -14.59 -5.60 3.77
CA GLY A 69 -15.30 -5.36 5.01
C GLY A 69 -14.40 -4.77 6.12
N GLU A 70 -14.43 -5.36 7.32
CA GLU A 70 -13.61 -4.93 8.46
C GLU A 70 -12.22 -5.59 8.47
N ASP A 71 -12.03 -6.68 7.75
CA ASP A 71 -10.80 -7.45 7.76
C ASP A 71 -9.69 -6.80 6.94
N TYR A 72 -8.46 -6.93 7.42
CA TYR A 72 -7.28 -6.53 6.65
C TYR A 72 -7.00 -7.51 5.51
N HIS A 73 -6.60 -6.99 4.37
CA HIS A 73 -6.03 -7.83 3.32
C HIS A 73 -4.82 -8.61 3.87
N PRO A 74 -4.57 -9.89 3.48
CA PRO A 74 -3.46 -10.71 4.02
C PRO A 74 -2.10 -10.01 4.02
N ILE A 75 -1.79 -9.24 2.98
CA ILE A 75 -0.57 -8.41 2.95
C ILE A 75 -0.58 -7.35 4.05
N GLN A 76 -1.69 -6.66 4.28
CA GLN A 76 -1.77 -5.64 5.34
C GLN A 76 -1.60 -6.27 6.72
N ALA A 77 -2.21 -7.43 6.93
CA ALA A 77 -2.06 -8.23 8.14
C ALA A 77 -0.59 -8.61 8.38
N ALA A 78 0.08 -9.14 7.37
CA ALA A 78 1.51 -9.48 7.45
C ALA A 78 2.40 -8.25 7.69
N TRP A 79 2.04 -7.08 7.12
CA TRP A 79 2.75 -5.82 7.39
C TRP A 79 2.66 -5.39 8.84
N ILE A 80 1.49 -5.56 9.46
CA ILE A 80 1.27 -5.26 10.88
C ILE A 80 2.06 -6.24 11.74
N ALA A 81 1.95 -7.55 11.50
CA ALA A 81 2.65 -8.60 12.25
C ALA A 81 4.17 -8.40 12.24
N GLU A 82 4.75 -8.04 11.08
CA GLU A 82 6.18 -7.79 10.94
C GLU A 82 6.61 -6.38 11.37
N GLN A 83 5.65 -5.52 11.79
CA GLN A 83 5.94 -4.13 12.17
C GLN A 83 6.78 -3.41 11.10
N VAL A 84 6.41 -3.57 9.83
CA VAL A 84 7.18 -3.08 8.69
C VAL A 84 7.38 -1.56 8.70
N PRO A 85 6.34 -0.73 8.97
CA PRO A 85 6.46 0.71 8.86
C PRO A 85 7.44 1.32 9.85
N GLN A 86 8.24 2.30 9.39
CA GLN A 86 8.94 3.24 10.24
C GLN A 86 8.30 4.64 10.09
N CYS A 87 8.64 5.41 9.05
CA CYS A 87 7.95 6.69 8.78
C CYS A 87 6.56 6.51 8.15
N GLY A 88 6.25 5.35 7.59
CA GLY A 88 4.97 5.02 6.97
C GLY A 88 4.75 5.57 5.55
N TYR A 89 5.58 6.49 5.07
CA TYR A 89 5.29 7.24 3.84
C TYR A 89 5.19 6.40 2.57
N CYS A 90 6.08 5.43 2.37
CA CYS A 90 6.11 4.58 1.18
C CYS A 90 5.19 3.35 1.26
N GLN A 91 4.57 3.09 2.42
CA GLN A 91 3.97 1.79 2.70
C GLN A 91 2.75 1.48 1.82
N SER A 92 1.91 2.46 1.52
CA SER A 92 0.78 2.26 0.59
C SER A 92 1.26 1.76 -0.77
N GLY A 93 2.29 2.39 -1.34
CA GLY A 93 2.86 1.96 -2.61
C GLY A 93 3.55 0.60 -2.53
N GLN A 94 4.25 0.31 -1.43
CA GLN A 94 4.88 -0.99 -1.17
C GLN A 94 3.82 -2.11 -1.12
N ILE A 95 2.76 -1.90 -0.36
CA ILE A 95 1.65 -2.86 -0.22
C ILE A 95 0.97 -3.09 -1.57
N MET A 96 0.63 -2.03 -2.31
CA MET A 96 0.00 -2.17 -3.64
C MET A 96 0.87 -2.97 -4.61
N SER A 97 2.19 -2.74 -4.62
CA SER A 97 3.11 -3.52 -5.46
C SER A 97 3.18 -4.98 -5.02
N ALA A 98 3.21 -5.25 -3.70
CA ALA A 98 3.24 -6.60 -3.15
C ALA A 98 1.95 -7.38 -3.44
N VAL A 99 0.78 -6.74 -3.33
CA VAL A 99 -0.52 -7.35 -3.70
C VAL A 99 -0.50 -7.78 -5.16
N SER A 100 -0.09 -6.90 -6.07
CA SER A 100 -0.02 -7.24 -7.49
C SER A 100 0.98 -8.37 -7.79
N LEU A 101 2.07 -8.47 -7.02
CA LEU A 101 2.98 -9.61 -7.12
C LEU A 101 2.28 -10.91 -6.74
N LEU A 102 1.64 -10.96 -5.55
CA LEU A 102 1.01 -12.18 -5.04
C LEU A 102 -0.22 -12.61 -5.85
N GLU A 103 -0.97 -11.68 -6.42
CA GLU A 103 -2.09 -11.99 -7.34
C GLU A 103 -1.59 -12.68 -8.62
N ARG A 104 -0.36 -12.43 -9.07
CA ARG A 104 0.23 -13.04 -10.28
C ARG A 104 1.11 -14.24 -9.97
N ASN A 105 1.80 -14.23 -8.86
CA ASN A 105 2.68 -15.28 -8.38
C ASN A 105 2.43 -15.51 -6.88
N PRO A 106 1.55 -16.45 -6.51
CA PRO A 106 1.20 -16.70 -5.11
C PRO A 106 2.35 -17.25 -4.27
N ASN A 107 3.42 -17.76 -4.88
CA ASN A 107 4.55 -18.36 -4.18
C ASN A 107 5.90 -17.81 -4.72
N PRO A 108 6.17 -16.50 -4.51
CA PRO A 108 7.32 -15.85 -5.11
C PRO A 108 8.63 -16.26 -4.46
N SER A 109 9.66 -16.46 -5.29
CA SER A 109 11.05 -16.58 -4.84
C SER A 109 11.58 -15.22 -4.35
N ASP A 110 12.72 -15.20 -3.67
CA ASP A 110 13.39 -13.95 -3.26
C ASP A 110 13.70 -13.06 -4.47
N LYS A 111 14.09 -13.66 -5.59
CA LYS A 111 14.35 -12.94 -6.84
C LYS A 111 13.08 -12.30 -7.38
N ASP A 112 11.95 -13.00 -7.39
CA ASP A 112 10.68 -12.46 -7.86
C ASP A 112 10.23 -11.25 -7.00
N ILE A 113 10.44 -11.35 -5.67
CA ILE A 113 10.15 -10.27 -4.74
C ILE A 113 11.06 -9.07 -5.03
N ASP A 114 12.36 -9.28 -5.18
CA ASP A 114 13.33 -8.22 -5.43
C ASP A 114 13.04 -7.51 -6.77
N GLU A 115 12.71 -8.24 -7.81
CA GLU A 115 12.34 -7.69 -9.12
C GLU A 115 11.04 -6.88 -9.04
N ALA A 116 9.99 -7.43 -8.44
CA ALA A 116 8.69 -6.76 -8.32
C ALA A 116 8.74 -5.50 -7.44
N MET A 117 9.57 -5.50 -6.41
CA MET A 117 9.70 -4.41 -5.45
C MET A 117 10.80 -3.41 -5.79
N SER A 118 11.62 -3.65 -6.82
CA SER A 118 12.78 -2.82 -7.21
C SER A 118 12.43 -1.34 -7.47
N GLY A 119 11.22 -1.07 -7.98
CA GLY A 119 10.69 0.28 -8.22
C GLY A 119 10.03 0.94 -6.99
N ASN A 120 10.19 0.39 -5.78
CA ASN A 120 9.60 0.90 -4.56
C ASN A 120 10.67 1.31 -3.55
N ILE A 121 10.92 2.62 -3.41
CA ILE A 121 11.99 3.15 -2.56
C ILE A 121 11.49 3.32 -1.12
N CYS A 122 12.22 2.75 -0.16
CA CYS A 122 12.02 2.94 1.27
C CYS A 122 13.23 3.68 1.88
N ARG A 123 13.09 4.97 2.21
CA ARG A 123 14.19 5.76 2.79
C ARG A 123 14.61 5.27 4.17
N CYS A 124 13.73 4.61 4.91
CA CYS A 124 14.02 4.01 6.21
C CYS A 124 14.74 2.65 6.11
N GLY A 125 14.94 2.10 4.90
CA GLY A 125 15.68 0.86 4.69
C GLY A 125 14.96 -0.42 5.16
N MET A 126 13.62 -0.40 5.23
CA MET A 126 12.83 -1.52 5.77
C MET A 126 12.69 -2.73 4.82
N TYR A 127 13.53 -2.84 3.80
CA TYR A 127 13.43 -3.87 2.76
C TYR A 127 13.42 -5.30 3.28
N GLY A 128 14.20 -5.60 4.33
CA GLY A 128 14.23 -6.93 4.95
C GLY A 128 12.88 -7.33 5.55
N ARG A 129 12.22 -6.41 6.28
CA ARG A 129 10.89 -6.63 6.85
C ARG A 129 9.82 -6.70 5.76
N ILE A 130 9.90 -5.86 4.72
CA ILE A 130 9.00 -5.89 3.56
C ILE A 130 9.03 -7.26 2.90
N ARG A 131 10.23 -7.80 2.60
CA ARG A 131 10.40 -9.14 2.01
C ARG A 131 9.81 -10.24 2.91
N LYS A 132 10.06 -10.17 4.22
CA LYS A 132 9.54 -11.14 5.18
C LYS A 132 8.02 -11.10 5.23
N ALA A 133 7.39 -9.92 5.29
CA ALA A 133 5.95 -9.76 5.27
C ALA A 133 5.30 -10.30 3.98
N ILE A 134 5.92 -10.10 2.82
CA ILE A 134 5.45 -10.70 1.55
C ILE A 134 5.45 -12.22 1.64
N LYS A 135 6.52 -12.84 2.18
CA LYS A 135 6.61 -14.29 2.34
C LYS A 135 5.58 -14.85 3.32
N ILE A 136 5.30 -14.15 4.42
CA ILE A 136 4.26 -14.52 5.38
C ILE A 136 2.89 -14.51 4.70
N ALA A 137 2.57 -13.44 4.00
CA ALA A 137 1.30 -13.34 3.29
C ALA A 137 1.15 -14.40 2.19
N ALA A 138 2.24 -14.75 1.48
CA ALA A 138 2.25 -15.80 0.47
C ALA A 138 1.92 -17.18 1.05
N LYS A 139 2.32 -17.45 2.28
CA LYS A 139 2.05 -18.74 2.97
C LYS A 139 0.66 -18.83 3.60
N GLY A 140 -0.09 -17.73 3.63
CA GLY A 140 -1.36 -17.66 4.37
C GLY A 140 -1.20 -17.69 5.89
N GLU A 141 0.02 -17.49 6.40
CA GLU A 141 0.37 -17.55 7.84
C GLU A 141 0.03 -16.23 8.58
N SER A 142 -0.81 -15.37 8.01
CA SER A 142 -1.19 -14.09 8.61
C SER A 142 -2.29 -14.25 9.66
N ASP A 143 -2.20 -15.26 10.52
CA ASP A 143 -3.00 -15.31 11.74
C ASP A 143 -2.51 -14.18 12.67
N ILE A 144 -3.06 -12.99 12.44
CA ILE A 144 -3.08 -12.00 13.50
C ILE A 144 -4.15 -12.51 14.47
N SER A 145 -3.70 -13.19 15.53
CA SER A 145 -4.60 -13.38 16.66
C SER A 145 -5.09 -11.98 17.07
N SER A 146 -6.39 -11.83 17.22
CA SER A 146 -7.05 -10.60 17.67
C SER A 146 -6.54 -10.09 19.04
N ASP A 147 -5.59 -10.79 19.62
CA ASP A 147 -4.96 -10.51 20.92
C ASP A 147 -3.68 -9.63 20.82
N GLN A 148 -3.20 -9.31 19.60
CA GLN A 148 -2.18 -8.28 19.41
C GLN A 148 -2.83 -6.93 19.09
N THR A 149 -3.71 -6.48 19.97
CA THR A 149 -4.05 -5.05 20.06
C THR A 149 -2.78 -4.33 20.49
N VAL A 150 -2.09 -3.73 19.52
CA VAL A 150 -1.11 -2.69 19.80
C VAL A 150 -1.90 -1.61 20.54
N GLY A 151 -1.68 -1.50 21.85
CA GLY A 151 -2.36 -0.51 22.65
C GLY A 151 -2.12 0.88 22.03
N TYR A 152 -3.17 1.48 21.50
CA TYR A 152 -3.08 2.87 21.03
C TYR A 152 -2.88 3.72 22.29
N PHE A 153 -1.71 4.32 22.45
CA PHE A 153 -1.45 5.30 23.47
C PHE A 153 -2.14 6.61 23.05
N ASP A 154 -3.29 6.90 23.64
CA ASP A 154 -3.88 8.24 23.56
C ASP A 154 -3.24 9.10 24.65
N PRO A 155 -2.41 10.11 24.29
CA PRO A 155 -1.77 10.99 25.28
C PRO A 155 -2.76 11.81 26.11
N ARG A 156 -4.05 11.75 25.81
CA ARG A 156 -5.14 12.38 26.58
C ARG A 156 -5.72 11.47 27.65
N ASP A 157 -5.46 10.15 27.57
CA ASP A 157 -5.84 9.20 28.61
C ASP A 157 -4.97 9.41 29.85
N LYS A 158 -5.44 10.27 30.74
CA LYS A 158 -4.89 10.44 32.09
C LYS A 158 -5.54 9.45 33.06
N GLY A 159 -5.51 8.17 32.73
CA GLY A 159 -6.16 7.13 33.52
C GLY A 159 -5.21 5.97 33.84
N ASP A 160 -4.83 5.92 35.10
CA ASP A 160 -4.34 4.79 35.88
C ASP A 160 -3.09 4.03 35.40
N THR A 161 -1.96 4.53 35.93
CA THR A 161 -0.78 3.72 36.22
C THR A 161 -1.16 2.54 37.10
N HIS A 162 -1.29 1.35 36.49
CA HIS A 162 -1.05 0.10 37.22
C HIS A 162 0.29 -0.48 36.77
N VAL A 163 1.23 -0.41 37.69
CA VAL A 163 2.53 -1.08 37.72
C VAL A 163 2.34 -2.59 37.70
#